data_e40e8327c15bf522c8adbf0c4ea3fa2c
#
_entry.id   e40e8327c15bf522c8adbf0c4ea3fa2c
#
_cell.length_a   1.000
_cell.length_b   1.000
_cell.length_c   1.000
_cell.angle_alpha   90.00
_cell.angle_beta   90.00
_cell.angle_gamma   90.00
#
_symmetry.space_group_name_H-M   'P 1'
#
loop_
_entity.id
_entity.type
_entity.pdbx_description
1 polymer ?
#
loop_
_entity_poly.entity_id
_entity_poly.type
_entity_poly.pdbx_seq_one_letter_code
_entity_poly.pdbx_strand_id
1 'polypeptide(L)'
;MTRGSTSQSVLSSVRDLLPEVAAAAAEVDRTGVVDRAVITLLHDAGYFALLQPPDFGGLDADPDIYLTATRELSSACMSTGWLAGWLAVNNWGLSVRDVRVLREIWGADPRALLCSSYAPTGRLERVPGGFRLSGRWARCTGAPYASWLSVAALKVGADGAAQDFMAVLVPRGDYTVQPTWNGLGLRGIGADDVIVTDTFVPEYRAFSWLDMVPDAALPALQRLPQPTLYTLAGTMPLLGAAHRALHAASDAHVTARADVELSMMQIRRNVAEQLDCVRGERYPDAELMLRTRRDQVMAADRALRAVEVVVDDAGIEPDEPLLERIWRDVQTARMHVASNVEQVLTVVGRHSVGIAVDDLIW
;
A
#
# COMPACT_ATOMS: atom_id res chain seq x y z
N MET A 1 -17.59 -17.03 17.88
CA MET A 1 -16.73 -15.85 18.10
C MET A 1 -17.24 -14.74 17.19
N THR A 2 -17.45 -13.55 17.68
CA THR A 2 -17.86 -12.40 16.85
C THR A 2 -16.66 -11.95 15.98
N ARG A 3 -16.88 -11.50 14.73
CA ARG A 3 -15.82 -11.05 13.79
C ARG A 3 -14.89 -10.01 14.42
N GLY A 4 -15.41 -9.11 15.26
CA GLY A 4 -14.60 -8.09 15.95
C GLY A 4 -13.59 -8.66 16.96
N SER A 5 -13.89 -9.77 17.64
CA SER A 5 -12.95 -10.39 18.59
C SER A 5 -11.75 -11.02 17.87
N THR A 6 -11.96 -11.54 16.65
CA THR A 6 -10.89 -12.15 15.84
C THR A 6 -9.94 -11.09 15.28
N SER A 7 -10.44 -9.96 14.81
CA SER A 7 -9.58 -8.86 14.28
C SER A 7 -8.74 -8.22 15.37
N GLN A 8 -9.26 -8.04 16.58
CA GLN A 8 -8.49 -7.56 17.73
C GLN A 8 -7.40 -8.57 18.14
N SER A 9 -7.63 -9.87 17.99
CA SER A 9 -6.60 -10.88 18.26
C SER A 9 -5.43 -10.77 17.26
N VAL A 10 -5.71 -10.41 15.99
CA VAL A 10 -4.66 -10.14 15.00
C VAL A 10 -3.76 -9.00 15.44
N LEU A 11 -4.34 -7.87 15.90
CA LEU A 11 -3.53 -6.74 16.37
C LEU A 11 -2.66 -7.12 17.56
N SER A 12 -3.19 -7.95 18.50
CA SER A 12 -2.39 -8.47 19.60
C SER A 12 -1.25 -9.35 19.10
N SER A 13 -1.52 -10.29 18.20
CA SER A 13 -0.49 -11.16 17.63
C SER A 13 0.58 -10.39 16.86
N VAL A 14 0.20 -9.34 16.12
CA VAL A 14 1.16 -8.45 15.45
C VAL A 14 2.04 -7.73 16.49
N ARG A 15 1.47 -7.25 17.59
CA ARG A 15 2.23 -6.60 18.68
C ARG A 15 3.24 -7.54 19.33
N ASP A 16 2.90 -8.82 19.47
CA ASP A 16 3.82 -9.83 19.99
C ASP A 16 5.05 -10.04 19.09
N LEU A 17 4.94 -9.73 17.78
CA LEU A 17 6.04 -9.79 16.82
C LEU A 17 6.93 -8.54 16.80
N LEU A 18 6.47 -7.39 17.32
CA LEU A 18 7.21 -6.13 17.21
C LEU A 18 8.63 -6.16 17.77
N PRO A 19 8.91 -6.84 18.91
CA PRO A 19 10.30 -6.95 19.41
C PRO A 19 11.23 -7.66 18.43
N GLU A 20 10.76 -8.73 17.80
CA GLU A 20 11.54 -9.49 16.79
C GLU A 20 11.77 -8.64 15.53
N VAL A 21 10.74 -7.96 15.04
CA VAL A 21 10.83 -7.05 13.88
C VAL A 21 11.81 -5.90 14.17
N ALA A 22 11.79 -5.34 15.38
CA ALA A 22 12.71 -4.28 15.78
C ALA A 22 14.16 -4.76 15.88
N ALA A 23 14.38 -5.96 16.41
CA ALA A 23 15.72 -6.56 16.50
C ALA A 23 16.32 -6.83 15.11
N ALA A 24 15.48 -7.22 14.13
CA ALA A 24 15.92 -7.49 12.76
C ALA A 24 16.18 -6.21 11.94
N ALA A 25 15.73 -5.03 12.38
CA ALA A 25 15.70 -3.82 11.55
C ALA A 25 17.06 -3.36 11.02
N ALA A 26 18.12 -3.49 11.82
CA ALA A 26 19.49 -3.16 11.39
C ALA A 26 20.00 -4.13 10.32
N GLU A 27 19.69 -5.41 10.44
CA GLU A 27 20.06 -6.44 9.47
C GLU A 27 19.29 -6.26 8.15
N VAL A 28 18.00 -5.93 8.22
CA VAL A 28 17.18 -5.59 7.05
C VAL A 28 17.77 -4.39 6.30
N ASP A 29 18.20 -3.35 7.01
CA ASP A 29 18.86 -2.19 6.38
C ASP A 29 20.19 -2.57 5.74
N ARG A 30 21.00 -3.38 6.41
CA ARG A 30 22.31 -3.81 5.93
C ARG A 30 22.22 -4.72 4.69
N THR A 31 21.29 -5.69 4.71
CA THR A 31 21.17 -6.72 3.66
C THR A 31 20.23 -6.32 2.52
N GLY A 32 19.32 -5.37 2.77
CA GLY A 32 18.27 -5.02 1.83
C GLY A 32 17.17 -6.09 1.70
N VAL A 33 17.04 -6.99 2.69
CA VAL A 33 16.07 -8.10 2.64
C VAL A 33 15.34 -8.24 3.98
N VAL A 34 14.02 -8.28 3.94
CA VAL A 34 13.18 -8.77 5.05
C VAL A 34 13.17 -10.29 4.98
N ASP A 35 13.49 -10.97 6.08
CA ASP A 35 13.46 -12.43 6.10
C ASP A 35 12.06 -12.97 5.78
N ARG A 36 11.97 -14.01 4.96
CA ARG A 36 10.71 -14.69 4.64
C ARG A 36 10.02 -15.26 5.88
N ALA A 37 10.78 -15.59 6.93
CA ALA A 37 10.21 -16.00 8.22
C ALA A 37 9.31 -14.91 8.81
N VAL A 38 9.67 -13.63 8.71
CA VAL A 38 8.83 -12.51 9.16
C VAL A 38 7.52 -12.45 8.38
N ILE A 39 7.55 -12.67 7.05
CA ILE A 39 6.33 -12.74 6.24
C ILE A 39 5.45 -13.92 6.66
N THR A 40 6.06 -15.06 6.98
CA THR A 40 5.34 -16.23 7.49
C THR A 40 4.67 -15.94 8.84
N LEU A 41 5.40 -15.31 9.77
CA LEU A 41 4.86 -14.89 11.07
C LEU A 41 3.70 -13.90 10.93
N LEU A 42 3.77 -12.96 9.99
CA LEU A 42 2.67 -12.03 9.69
C LEU A 42 1.45 -12.75 9.10
N HIS A 43 1.64 -13.80 8.28
CA HIS A 43 0.57 -14.67 7.83
C HIS A 43 -0.07 -15.42 9.03
N ASP A 44 0.73 -16.01 9.88
CA ASP A 44 0.26 -16.77 11.04
C ASP A 44 -0.46 -15.87 12.05
N ALA A 45 -0.03 -14.63 12.21
CA ALA A 45 -0.72 -13.59 12.97
C ALA A 45 -2.05 -13.13 12.34
N GLY A 46 -2.33 -13.49 11.07
CA GLY A 46 -3.54 -13.09 10.34
C GLY A 46 -3.49 -11.67 9.72
N TYR A 47 -2.32 -11.05 9.67
CA TYR A 47 -2.18 -9.67 9.19
C TYR A 47 -2.69 -9.48 7.75
N PHE A 48 -2.34 -10.37 6.83
CA PHE A 48 -2.78 -10.28 5.44
C PHE A 48 -4.27 -10.60 5.26
N ALA A 49 -4.86 -11.40 6.16
CA ALA A 49 -6.27 -11.72 6.16
C ALA A 49 -7.16 -10.52 6.56
N LEU A 50 -6.61 -9.47 7.16
CA LEU A 50 -7.35 -8.25 7.53
C LEU A 50 -8.04 -7.61 6.32
N LEU A 51 -7.39 -7.62 5.17
CA LEU A 51 -7.87 -6.96 3.95
C LEU A 51 -8.30 -7.94 2.83
N GLN A 52 -8.10 -9.25 3.03
CA GLN A 52 -8.51 -10.28 2.07
C GLN A 52 -10.03 -10.47 2.11
N PRO A 53 -10.69 -10.82 0.97
CA PRO A 53 -12.11 -11.09 0.96
C PRO A 53 -12.50 -12.26 1.86
N PRO A 54 -13.64 -12.18 2.59
CA PRO A 54 -14.07 -13.23 3.51
C PRO A 54 -14.25 -14.62 2.87
N ASP A 55 -14.74 -14.68 1.64
CA ASP A 55 -14.93 -15.93 0.89
C ASP A 55 -13.62 -16.66 0.59
N PHE A 56 -12.50 -15.99 0.77
CA PHE A 56 -11.15 -16.51 0.53
C PHE A 56 -10.28 -16.47 1.80
N GLY A 57 -10.89 -16.54 2.97
CA GLY A 57 -10.18 -16.60 4.26
C GLY A 57 -9.91 -15.25 4.92
N GLY A 58 -10.43 -14.16 4.36
CA GLY A 58 -10.32 -12.84 4.96
C GLY A 58 -11.23 -12.62 6.16
N LEU A 59 -10.94 -11.60 6.95
CA LEU A 59 -11.61 -11.33 8.23
C LEU A 59 -12.71 -10.27 8.13
N ASP A 60 -12.84 -9.56 7.00
CA ASP A 60 -13.75 -8.40 6.87
C ASP A 60 -13.57 -7.46 8.09
N ALA A 61 -12.31 -7.16 8.36
CA ALA A 61 -11.92 -6.41 9.55
C ALA A 61 -12.24 -4.93 9.41
N ASP A 62 -12.36 -4.24 10.55
CA ASP A 62 -12.34 -2.78 10.54
C ASP A 62 -11.00 -2.30 9.98
N PRO A 63 -10.98 -1.42 8.97
CA PRO A 63 -9.74 -0.93 8.37
C PRO A 63 -8.79 -0.26 9.37
N ASP A 64 -9.27 0.26 10.50
CA ASP A 64 -8.42 0.82 11.56
C ASP A 64 -7.46 -0.21 12.16
N ILE A 65 -7.83 -1.49 12.19
CA ILE A 65 -6.94 -2.56 12.65
C ILE A 65 -5.73 -2.69 11.72
N TYR A 66 -5.96 -2.69 10.40
CA TYR A 66 -4.88 -2.69 9.40
C TYR A 66 -3.99 -1.44 9.51
N LEU A 67 -4.60 -0.26 9.62
CA LEU A 67 -3.87 1.01 9.73
C LEU A 67 -2.99 1.03 10.98
N THR A 68 -3.56 0.62 12.12
CA THR A 68 -2.84 0.55 13.39
C THR A 68 -1.70 -0.46 13.34
N ALA A 69 -1.95 -1.69 12.86
CA ALA A 69 -0.94 -2.72 12.75
C ALA A 69 0.21 -2.32 11.82
N THR A 70 -0.11 -1.71 10.65
CA THR A 70 0.90 -1.23 9.70
C THR A 70 1.77 -0.13 10.30
N ARG A 71 1.18 0.83 11.03
CA ARG A 71 1.91 1.88 11.73
C ARG A 71 2.83 1.31 12.81
N GLU A 72 2.34 0.37 13.63
CA GLU A 72 3.13 -0.24 14.70
C GLU A 72 4.28 -1.10 14.14
N LEU A 73 4.05 -1.90 13.10
CA LEU A 73 5.12 -2.62 12.38
C LEU A 73 6.20 -1.66 11.85
N SER A 74 5.75 -0.53 11.29
CA SER A 74 6.67 0.47 10.73
C SER A 74 7.44 1.24 11.80
N SER A 75 6.89 1.37 13.00
CA SER A 75 7.61 1.90 14.17
C SER A 75 8.73 0.95 14.64
N ALA A 76 8.54 -0.35 14.48
CA ALA A 76 9.58 -1.35 14.77
C ALA A 76 10.64 -1.43 13.64
N CYS A 77 10.18 -1.52 12.38
CA CYS A 77 11.01 -1.49 11.18
C CYS A 77 10.22 -0.93 10.00
N MET A 78 10.61 0.25 9.49
CA MET A 78 9.84 0.91 8.43
C MET A 78 9.82 0.09 7.13
N SER A 79 10.92 -0.56 6.75
CA SER A 79 10.97 -1.45 5.59
C SER A 79 9.97 -2.62 5.71
N THR A 80 9.90 -3.26 6.89
CA THR A 80 8.96 -4.37 7.14
C THR A 80 7.53 -3.90 7.09
N GLY A 81 7.20 -2.78 7.75
CA GLY A 81 5.84 -2.24 7.75
C GLY A 81 5.39 -1.74 6.36
N TRP A 82 6.28 -1.11 5.61
CA TRP A 82 6.04 -0.72 4.22
C TRP A 82 5.75 -1.94 3.34
N LEU A 83 6.64 -2.94 3.36
CA LEU A 83 6.48 -4.18 2.59
C LEU A 83 5.15 -4.88 2.92
N ALA A 84 4.88 -5.12 4.20
CA ALA A 84 3.67 -5.78 4.65
C ALA A 84 2.41 -4.99 4.26
N GLY A 85 2.41 -3.67 4.45
CA GLY A 85 1.30 -2.79 4.10
C GLY A 85 0.94 -2.85 2.61
N TRP A 86 1.94 -2.78 1.73
CA TRP A 86 1.71 -2.86 0.29
C TRP A 86 1.26 -4.25 -0.16
N LEU A 87 1.81 -5.33 0.38
CA LEU A 87 1.34 -6.68 0.07
C LEU A 87 -0.12 -6.89 0.51
N ALA A 88 -0.50 -6.37 1.69
CA ALA A 88 -1.87 -6.48 2.19
C ALA A 88 -2.87 -5.64 1.37
N VAL A 89 -2.52 -4.41 1.01
CA VAL A 89 -3.44 -3.55 0.24
C VAL A 89 -3.63 -4.04 -1.19
N ASN A 90 -2.64 -4.71 -1.77
CA ASN A 90 -2.81 -5.36 -3.07
C ASN A 90 -3.83 -6.51 -3.01
N ASN A 91 -3.89 -7.27 -1.91
CA ASN A 91 -4.93 -8.27 -1.69
C ASN A 91 -6.32 -7.63 -1.62
N TRP A 92 -6.45 -6.51 -0.90
CA TRP A 92 -7.71 -5.76 -0.86
C TRP A 92 -8.14 -5.26 -2.23
N GLY A 93 -7.23 -4.66 -3.00
CA GLY A 93 -7.51 -4.13 -4.33
C GLY A 93 -7.93 -5.21 -5.35
N LEU A 94 -7.63 -6.47 -5.06
CA LEU A 94 -8.04 -7.59 -5.89
C LEU A 94 -9.50 -8.00 -5.67
N SER A 95 -10.09 -7.70 -4.52
CA SER A 95 -11.45 -8.13 -4.14
C SER A 95 -12.57 -7.65 -5.06
N VAL A 96 -12.33 -6.60 -5.82
CA VAL A 96 -13.30 -6.06 -6.82
C VAL A 96 -13.18 -6.72 -8.20
N ARG A 97 -12.47 -7.86 -8.30
CA ARG A 97 -12.19 -8.52 -9.57
C ARG A 97 -13.12 -9.71 -9.83
N ASP A 98 -13.02 -10.23 -11.06
CA ASP A 98 -13.73 -11.45 -11.44
C ASP A 98 -13.45 -12.60 -10.46
N VAL A 99 -14.48 -13.26 -9.99
CA VAL A 99 -14.38 -14.37 -9.04
C VAL A 99 -13.50 -15.52 -9.55
N ARG A 100 -13.39 -15.69 -10.86
CA ARG A 100 -12.49 -16.70 -11.47
C ARG A 100 -11.04 -16.42 -11.09
N VAL A 101 -10.62 -15.16 -11.13
CA VAL A 101 -9.28 -14.73 -10.72
C VAL A 101 -9.06 -14.99 -9.24
N LEU A 102 -10.03 -14.64 -8.40
CA LEU A 102 -9.92 -14.84 -6.95
C LEU A 102 -9.78 -16.33 -6.60
N ARG A 103 -10.50 -17.20 -7.31
CA ARG A 103 -10.36 -18.66 -7.17
C ARG A 103 -9.03 -19.20 -7.65
N GLU A 104 -8.46 -18.65 -8.73
CA GLU A 104 -7.12 -19.04 -9.18
C GLU A 104 -6.05 -18.67 -8.15
N ILE A 105 -6.15 -17.50 -7.54
CA ILE A 105 -5.16 -16.99 -6.61
C ILE A 105 -5.34 -17.69 -5.25
N TRP A 106 -6.44 -17.44 -4.58
CA TRP A 106 -6.63 -17.85 -3.19
C TRP A 106 -7.30 -19.23 -3.03
N GLY A 107 -7.98 -19.74 -4.07
CA GLY A 107 -8.47 -21.12 -4.07
C GLY A 107 -7.34 -22.13 -4.19
N ALA A 108 -6.23 -21.75 -4.86
CA ALA A 108 -5.03 -22.58 -4.99
C ALA A 108 -4.08 -22.41 -3.79
N ASP A 109 -3.90 -21.17 -3.31
CA ASP A 109 -3.04 -20.83 -2.17
C ASP A 109 -3.68 -19.69 -1.34
N PRO A 110 -4.30 -19.98 -0.20
CA PRO A 110 -4.90 -18.96 0.66
C PRO A 110 -3.91 -17.91 1.19
N ARG A 111 -2.61 -18.18 1.10
CA ARG A 111 -1.51 -17.28 1.51
C ARG A 111 -0.90 -16.50 0.34
N ALA A 112 -1.47 -16.61 -0.86
CA ALA A 112 -0.97 -15.89 -2.01
C ALA A 112 -0.92 -14.37 -1.76
N LEU A 113 0.21 -13.76 -2.09
CA LEU A 113 0.46 -12.33 -2.00
C LEU A 113 0.69 -11.74 -3.38
N LEU A 114 0.30 -10.49 -3.54
CA LEU A 114 0.47 -9.76 -4.78
C LEU A 114 1.46 -8.60 -4.61
N CYS A 115 2.31 -8.40 -5.61
CA CYS A 115 2.98 -7.14 -5.84
C CYS A 115 2.33 -6.38 -7.00
N SER A 116 2.56 -5.08 -7.09
CA SER A 116 1.96 -4.28 -8.15
C SER A 116 2.87 -3.16 -8.65
N SER A 117 2.63 -2.75 -9.90
CA SER A 117 3.11 -1.48 -10.45
C SER A 117 2.11 -0.97 -11.48
N TYR A 118 1.63 0.25 -11.27
CA TYR A 118 0.61 0.85 -12.13
C TYR A 118 1.19 1.89 -13.11
N ALA A 119 2.52 1.89 -13.31
CA ALA A 119 3.11 2.63 -14.42
C ALA A 119 2.67 2.00 -15.76
N PRO A 120 2.17 2.76 -16.74
CA PRO A 120 1.64 2.25 -18.00
C PRO A 120 2.76 1.87 -18.98
N THR A 121 3.72 1.07 -18.53
CA THR A 121 4.90 0.67 -19.32
C THR A 121 4.70 -0.64 -20.06
N GLY A 122 3.61 -1.38 -19.77
CA GLY A 122 3.25 -2.61 -20.45
C GLY A 122 2.49 -2.37 -21.75
N ARG A 123 2.66 -3.27 -22.70
CA ARG A 123 1.92 -3.36 -23.95
C ARG A 123 1.03 -4.59 -23.92
N LEU A 124 -0.25 -4.42 -24.18
CA LEU A 124 -1.27 -5.46 -24.18
C LEU A 124 -1.94 -5.54 -25.56
N GLU A 125 -1.72 -6.63 -26.26
CA GLU A 125 -2.24 -6.87 -27.60
C GLU A 125 -3.38 -7.90 -27.56
N ARG A 126 -4.49 -7.61 -28.25
CA ARG A 126 -5.62 -8.52 -28.34
C ARG A 126 -5.27 -9.74 -29.18
N VAL A 127 -5.58 -10.94 -28.67
CA VAL A 127 -5.46 -12.22 -29.37
C VAL A 127 -6.71 -13.08 -29.10
N PRO A 128 -6.96 -14.15 -29.84
CA PRO A 128 -8.08 -15.03 -29.54
C PRO A 128 -8.05 -15.55 -28.10
N GLY A 129 -9.13 -15.36 -27.35
CA GLY A 129 -9.30 -15.80 -25.97
C GLY A 129 -8.67 -14.91 -24.90
N GLY A 130 -8.00 -13.82 -25.28
CA GLY A 130 -7.36 -12.95 -24.30
C GLY A 130 -6.41 -11.93 -24.91
N PHE A 131 -5.22 -11.85 -24.32
CA PHE A 131 -4.21 -10.88 -24.69
C PHE A 131 -2.79 -11.46 -24.66
N ARG A 132 -1.87 -10.80 -25.35
CA ARG A 132 -0.42 -10.94 -25.19
C ARG A 132 0.10 -9.74 -24.43
N LEU A 133 0.83 -9.99 -23.34
CA LEU A 133 1.42 -8.98 -22.50
C LEU A 133 2.94 -9.01 -22.59
N SER A 134 3.52 -7.85 -22.82
CA SER A 134 4.96 -7.62 -22.69
C SER A 134 5.22 -6.29 -21.97
N GLY A 135 6.25 -6.25 -21.13
CA GLY A 135 6.64 -5.02 -20.47
C GLY A 135 7.69 -5.22 -19.40
N ARG A 136 8.20 -4.09 -18.92
CA ARG A 136 9.05 -3.99 -17.75
C ARG A 136 8.47 -2.93 -16.83
N TRP A 137 8.23 -3.30 -15.58
CA TRP A 137 7.75 -2.40 -14.54
C TRP A 137 8.79 -2.28 -13.46
N ALA A 138 9.23 -1.07 -13.23
CA ALA A 138 10.20 -0.77 -12.20
C ALA A 138 9.53 -0.63 -10.83
N ARG A 139 10.29 -0.92 -9.80
CA ARG A 139 9.92 -0.64 -8.41
C ARG A 139 8.63 -1.30 -7.95
N CYS A 140 8.47 -2.59 -8.24
CA CYS A 140 7.36 -3.40 -7.76
C CYS A 140 7.61 -3.84 -6.31
N THR A 141 7.13 -3.08 -5.34
CA THR A 141 7.30 -3.39 -3.91
C THR A 141 6.84 -4.82 -3.61
N GLY A 142 7.70 -5.61 -2.96
CA GLY A 142 7.40 -6.98 -2.58
C GLY A 142 7.52 -8.02 -3.69
N ALA A 143 8.06 -7.67 -4.87
CA ALA A 143 8.21 -8.60 -6.00
C ALA A 143 8.89 -9.95 -5.64
N PRO A 144 9.94 -10.01 -4.78
CA PRO A 144 10.51 -11.28 -4.34
C PRO A 144 9.60 -12.16 -3.47
N TYR A 145 8.58 -11.57 -2.85
CA TYR A 145 7.68 -12.23 -1.89
C TYR A 145 6.33 -12.63 -2.49
N ALA A 146 5.96 -12.01 -3.60
CA ALA A 146 4.67 -12.19 -4.25
C ALA A 146 4.63 -13.43 -5.14
N SER A 147 3.49 -14.11 -5.13
CA SER A 147 3.17 -15.20 -6.06
C SER A 147 2.32 -14.75 -7.26
N TRP A 148 1.83 -13.52 -7.22
CA TRP A 148 1.10 -12.87 -8.29
C TRP A 148 1.54 -11.42 -8.49
N LEU A 149 1.40 -10.96 -9.72
CA LEU A 149 1.73 -9.61 -10.14
C LEU A 149 0.47 -8.92 -10.69
N SER A 150 0.19 -7.70 -10.24
CA SER A 150 -0.83 -6.82 -10.81
C SER A 150 -0.16 -5.61 -11.46
N VAL A 151 -0.27 -5.49 -12.78
CA VAL A 151 0.42 -4.42 -13.52
C VAL A 151 -0.51 -3.67 -14.45
N ALA A 152 -0.19 -2.38 -14.66
CA ALA A 152 -0.84 -1.59 -15.68
C ALA A 152 -0.19 -1.79 -17.05
N ALA A 153 -1.03 -1.87 -18.08
CA ALA A 153 -0.60 -1.94 -19.46
C ALA A 153 -1.52 -1.11 -20.36
N LEU A 154 -0.95 -0.59 -21.44
CA LEU A 154 -1.72 0.05 -22.50
C LEU A 154 -2.21 -1.03 -23.48
N LYS A 155 -3.52 -1.18 -23.59
CA LYS A 155 -4.13 -1.99 -24.65
C LYS A 155 -3.95 -1.22 -25.95
N VAL A 156 -3.32 -1.87 -26.92
CA VAL A 156 -3.01 -1.25 -28.20
C VAL A 156 -3.82 -1.86 -29.34
N GLY A 157 -4.21 -1.01 -30.28
CA GLY A 157 -4.85 -1.42 -31.54
C GLY A 157 -3.85 -2.00 -32.54
N ALA A 158 -4.36 -2.47 -33.68
CA ALA A 158 -3.54 -2.99 -34.77
C ALA A 158 -2.60 -1.91 -35.38
N ASP A 159 -2.94 -0.65 -35.24
CA ASP A 159 -2.15 0.52 -35.63
C ASP A 159 -1.09 0.91 -34.57
N GLY A 160 -1.05 0.20 -33.43
CA GLY A 160 -0.15 0.50 -32.31
C GLY A 160 -0.62 1.63 -31.40
N ALA A 161 -1.76 2.28 -31.68
CA ALA A 161 -2.31 3.34 -30.84
C ALA A 161 -2.88 2.76 -29.55
N ALA A 162 -2.67 3.50 -28.43
CA ALA A 162 -3.27 3.16 -27.13
C ALA A 162 -4.79 3.36 -27.21
N GLN A 163 -5.55 2.35 -26.80
CA GLN A 163 -7.01 2.31 -26.78
C GLN A 163 -7.60 2.35 -25.37
N ASP A 164 -6.90 1.77 -24.41
CA ASP A 164 -7.39 1.62 -23.05
C ASP A 164 -6.22 1.44 -22.07
N PHE A 165 -6.46 1.78 -20.79
CA PHE A 165 -5.55 1.56 -19.68
C PHE A 165 -6.05 0.37 -18.86
N MET A 166 -5.33 -0.74 -18.93
CA MET A 166 -5.73 -2.01 -18.34
C MET A 166 -4.88 -2.36 -17.13
N ALA A 167 -5.51 -2.92 -16.11
CA ALA A 167 -4.81 -3.69 -15.09
C ALA A 167 -4.80 -5.17 -15.49
N VAL A 168 -3.68 -5.85 -15.28
CA VAL A 168 -3.44 -7.22 -15.75
C VAL A 168 -2.84 -8.05 -14.63
N LEU A 169 -3.35 -9.25 -14.42
CA LEU A 169 -2.89 -10.19 -13.41
C LEU A 169 -2.06 -11.32 -14.02
N VAL A 170 -0.86 -11.53 -13.48
CA VAL A 170 0.14 -12.46 -14.00
C VAL A 170 0.64 -13.36 -12.86
N PRO A 171 0.59 -14.71 -12.99
CA PRO A 171 1.11 -15.61 -11.97
C PRO A 171 2.65 -15.63 -11.96
N ARG A 172 3.24 -16.07 -10.85
CA ARG A 172 4.70 -16.06 -10.62
C ARG A 172 5.53 -16.74 -11.69
N GLY A 173 4.98 -17.78 -12.34
CA GLY A 173 5.66 -18.51 -13.40
C GLY A 173 5.82 -17.73 -14.72
N ASP A 174 5.06 -16.67 -14.91
CA ASP A 174 4.95 -15.93 -16.16
C ASP A 174 5.68 -14.57 -16.13
N TYR A 175 6.40 -14.26 -15.07
CA TYR A 175 7.24 -13.06 -14.98
C TYR A 175 8.58 -13.33 -14.29
N THR A 176 9.58 -12.53 -14.64
CA THR A 176 10.90 -12.55 -14.02
C THR A 176 11.06 -11.35 -13.08
N VAL A 177 11.58 -11.59 -11.89
CA VAL A 177 12.00 -10.54 -10.95
C VAL A 177 13.49 -10.27 -11.16
N GLN A 178 13.83 -9.02 -11.43
CA GLN A 178 15.20 -8.58 -11.60
C GLN A 178 15.60 -7.74 -10.39
N PRO A 179 16.58 -8.17 -9.58
CA PRO A 179 17.04 -7.42 -8.41
C PRO A 179 17.64 -6.08 -8.84
N THR A 180 16.91 -5.00 -8.61
CA THR A 180 17.32 -3.64 -9.01
C THR A 180 17.14 -2.63 -7.89
N TRP A 181 16.42 -3.01 -6.81
CA TRP A 181 16.18 -2.08 -5.72
C TRP A 181 17.47 -1.77 -4.95
N ASN A 182 17.86 -0.51 -4.98
CA ASN A 182 19.01 0.02 -4.24
C ASN A 182 18.69 1.43 -3.75
N GLY A 183 17.64 1.56 -2.92
CA GLY A 183 17.21 2.83 -2.35
C GLY A 183 18.18 3.35 -1.27
N LEU A 184 18.17 4.67 -1.07
CA LEU A 184 18.86 5.33 0.04
C LEU A 184 18.38 4.75 1.39
N GLY A 185 17.05 4.64 1.55
CA GLY A 185 16.36 3.98 2.66
C GLY A 185 15.34 2.98 2.13
N LEU A 186 14.49 2.45 3.02
CA LEU A 186 13.53 1.38 2.70
C LEU A 186 14.22 0.21 1.98
N ARG A 187 15.40 -0.13 2.41
CA ARG A 187 16.28 -1.04 1.67
C ARG A 187 15.68 -2.44 1.56
N GLY A 188 14.95 -2.88 2.58
CA GLY A 188 14.35 -4.23 2.66
C GLY A 188 13.02 -4.43 1.95
N ILE A 189 12.47 -3.45 1.21
CA ILE A 189 11.11 -3.56 0.66
C ILE A 189 11.01 -4.42 -0.61
N GLY A 190 12.14 -4.85 -1.20
CA GLY A 190 12.13 -5.66 -2.42
C GLY A 190 11.37 -4.99 -3.57
N ALA A 191 11.57 -3.69 -3.78
CA ALA A 191 10.95 -2.95 -4.87
C ALA A 191 11.72 -3.17 -6.18
N ASP A 192 11.82 -4.43 -6.57
CA ASP A 192 12.56 -4.86 -7.75
C ASP A 192 11.78 -4.66 -9.05
N ASP A 193 12.48 -4.69 -10.16
CA ASP A 193 11.84 -4.65 -11.47
C ASP A 193 11.24 -6.03 -11.80
N VAL A 194 10.09 -6.00 -12.47
CA VAL A 194 9.46 -7.19 -13.03
C VAL A 194 9.40 -7.10 -14.54
N ILE A 195 9.62 -8.22 -15.22
CA ILE A 195 9.64 -8.34 -16.68
C ILE A 195 8.68 -9.45 -17.09
N VAL A 196 7.78 -9.12 -18.01
CA VAL A 196 6.89 -10.07 -18.70
C VAL A 196 7.25 -10.04 -20.18
N THR A 197 7.41 -11.23 -20.78
CA THR A 197 7.80 -11.35 -22.19
C THR A 197 6.79 -12.21 -22.93
N ASP A 198 6.05 -11.60 -23.83
CA ASP A 198 5.09 -12.26 -24.74
C ASP A 198 4.19 -13.32 -24.07
N THR A 199 3.67 -12.98 -22.88
CA THR A 199 2.87 -13.91 -22.07
C THR A 199 1.41 -13.84 -22.45
N PHE A 200 0.76 -14.99 -22.62
CA PHE A 200 -0.69 -15.06 -22.83
C PHE A 200 -1.42 -14.80 -21.52
N VAL A 201 -2.36 -13.85 -21.56
CA VAL A 201 -3.24 -13.49 -20.43
C VAL A 201 -4.69 -13.76 -20.83
N PRO A 202 -5.40 -14.67 -20.17
CA PRO A 202 -6.83 -14.88 -20.38
C PRO A 202 -7.62 -13.59 -20.16
N GLU A 203 -8.69 -13.38 -20.92
CA GLU A 203 -9.45 -12.13 -20.90
C GLU A 203 -9.92 -11.72 -19.49
N TYR A 204 -10.34 -12.67 -18.66
CA TYR A 204 -10.84 -12.40 -17.30
C TYR A 204 -9.74 -11.98 -16.30
N ARG A 205 -8.46 -12.06 -16.66
CA ARG A 205 -7.33 -11.54 -15.85
C ARG A 205 -6.91 -10.11 -16.23
N ALA A 206 -7.56 -9.52 -17.24
CA ALA A 206 -7.32 -8.15 -17.68
C ALA A 206 -8.63 -7.35 -17.62
N PHE A 207 -8.59 -6.16 -17.00
CA PHE A 207 -9.75 -5.33 -16.79
C PHE A 207 -9.39 -3.86 -16.98
N SER A 208 -10.33 -3.08 -17.54
CA SER A 208 -10.14 -1.63 -17.64
C SER A 208 -10.08 -1.00 -16.25
N TRP A 209 -9.12 -0.14 -16.04
CA TRP A 209 -9.00 0.61 -14.79
C TRP A 209 -10.18 1.55 -14.58
N LEU A 210 -10.78 2.03 -15.66
CA LEU A 210 -11.91 2.95 -15.63
C LEU A 210 -13.24 2.27 -15.24
N ASP A 211 -13.35 0.95 -15.44
CA ASP A 211 -14.55 0.16 -15.17
C ASP A 211 -14.59 -0.45 -13.76
N MET A 212 -13.73 0.05 -12.84
CA MET A 212 -13.61 -0.51 -11.50
C MET A 212 -14.68 0.05 -10.55
N VAL A 213 -15.92 -0.35 -10.77
CA VAL A 213 -17.02 -0.07 -9.83
C VAL A 213 -17.18 -1.29 -8.92
N PRO A 214 -17.08 -1.12 -7.59
CA PRO A 214 -17.33 -2.22 -6.66
C PRO A 214 -18.77 -2.73 -6.77
N ASP A 215 -18.95 -4.06 -6.81
CA ASP A 215 -20.26 -4.68 -6.71
C ASP A 215 -20.89 -4.36 -5.35
N ALA A 216 -22.15 -3.95 -5.36
CA ALA A 216 -22.93 -3.64 -4.15
C ALA A 216 -23.07 -4.85 -3.21
N ALA A 217 -22.96 -6.08 -3.73
CA ALA A 217 -23.01 -7.31 -2.94
C ALA A 217 -21.71 -7.57 -2.14
N LEU A 218 -20.60 -6.86 -2.45
CA LEU A 218 -19.36 -7.00 -1.69
C LEU A 218 -19.48 -6.43 -0.28
N PRO A 219 -18.74 -6.96 0.69
CA PRO A 219 -18.62 -6.36 2.02
C PRO A 219 -18.20 -4.89 1.96
N ALA A 220 -18.57 -4.10 2.96
CA ALA A 220 -18.32 -2.66 2.99
C ALA A 220 -16.83 -2.30 2.83
N LEU A 221 -15.92 -3.07 3.45
CA LEU A 221 -14.49 -2.87 3.32
C LEU A 221 -14.03 -2.92 1.85
N GLN A 222 -14.53 -3.89 1.06
CA GLN A 222 -14.17 -4.06 -0.34
C GLN A 222 -14.83 -3.02 -1.26
N ARG A 223 -15.83 -2.29 -0.77
CA ARG A 223 -16.51 -1.20 -1.49
C ARG A 223 -15.91 0.18 -1.24
N LEU A 224 -14.94 0.31 -0.32
CA LEU A 224 -14.23 1.57 -0.14
C LEU A 224 -13.59 2.04 -1.46
N PRO A 225 -13.53 3.34 -1.72
CA PRO A 225 -12.84 3.88 -2.88
C PRO A 225 -11.39 3.38 -2.97
N GLN A 226 -10.97 2.95 -4.17
CA GLN A 226 -9.65 2.37 -4.38
C GLN A 226 -8.48 3.23 -3.86
N PRO A 227 -8.46 4.57 -4.04
CA PRO A 227 -7.37 5.39 -3.53
C PRO A 227 -7.22 5.36 -2.01
N THR A 228 -8.31 5.10 -1.26
CA THR A 228 -8.35 5.25 0.20
C THR A 228 -7.26 4.43 0.89
N LEU A 229 -7.28 3.12 0.74
CA LEU A 229 -6.31 2.26 1.42
C LEU A 229 -4.95 2.22 0.72
N TYR A 230 -4.90 2.35 -0.63
CA TYR A 230 -3.64 2.41 -1.36
C TYR A 230 -2.77 3.60 -0.93
N THR A 231 -3.36 4.79 -0.76
CA THR A 231 -2.59 5.96 -0.33
C THR A 231 -2.15 5.84 1.13
N LEU A 232 -2.95 5.20 1.97
CA LEU A 232 -2.64 4.97 3.38
C LEU A 232 -1.58 3.88 3.59
N ALA A 233 -1.45 2.90 2.66
CA ALA A 233 -0.36 1.94 2.70
C ALA A 233 1.03 2.60 2.65
N GLY A 234 1.16 3.78 2.00
CA GLY A 234 2.39 4.59 2.02
C GLY A 234 2.49 5.54 3.21
N THR A 235 1.35 6.02 3.74
CA THR A 235 1.33 7.04 4.81
C THR A 235 1.51 6.42 6.21
N MET A 236 0.92 5.25 6.46
CA MET A 236 1.06 4.59 7.77
C MET A 236 2.52 4.30 8.16
N PRO A 237 3.39 3.83 7.24
CA PRO A 237 4.81 3.67 7.52
C PRO A 237 5.52 4.98 7.92
N LEU A 238 5.20 6.09 7.26
CA LEU A 238 5.76 7.40 7.64
C LEU A 238 5.36 7.81 9.05
N LEU A 239 4.08 7.64 9.42
CA LEU A 239 3.59 7.92 10.77
C LEU A 239 4.21 6.98 11.83
N GLY A 240 4.48 5.72 11.47
CA GLY A 240 5.19 4.76 12.32
C GLY A 240 6.65 5.16 12.56
N ALA A 241 7.35 5.55 11.51
CA ALA A 241 8.72 6.04 11.58
C ALA A 241 8.84 7.34 12.42
N ALA A 242 7.94 8.31 12.19
CA ALA A 242 7.87 9.53 12.97
C ALA A 242 7.60 9.25 14.45
N HIS A 243 6.66 8.36 14.76
CA HIS A 243 6.40 7.92 16.13
C HIS A 243 7.66 7.33 16.77
N ARG A 244 8.42 6.48 16.06
CA ARG A 244 9.67 5.88 16.56
C ARG A 244 10.74 6.93 16.82
N ALA A 245 10.95 7.86 15.88
CA ALA A 245 11.91 8.95 16.03
C ALA A 245 11.59 9.84 17.25
N LEU A 246 10.33 10.25 17.38
CA LEU A 246 9.85 11.05 18.51
C LEU A 246 9.98 10.32 19.85
N HIS A 247 9.86 9.00 19.88
CA HIS A 247 10.08 8.19 21.09
C HIS A 247 11.56 8.03 21.46
N ALA A 248 12.46 8.07 20.48
CA ALA A 248 13.90 8.04 20.73
C ALA A 248 14.45 9.39 21.17
N ALA A 249 13.75 10.49 20.82
CA ALA A 249 14.10 11.85 21.23
C ALA A 249 13.60 12.16 22.65
N SER A 250 14.17 13.22 23.23
CA SER A 250 13.68 13.80 24.49
C SER A 250 12.23 14.32 24.34
N ASP A 251 11.56 14.64 25.47
CA ASP A 251 10.17 15.14 25.47
C ASP A 251 10.00 16.56 24.84
N ALA A 252 11.05 17.11 24.25
CA ALA A 252 11.07 18.48 23.71
C ALA A 252 10.16 18.71 22.48
N HIS A 253 9.80 17.65 21.71
CA HIS A 253 9.09 17.79 20.44
C HIS A 253 7.56 17.70 20.55
N VAL A 254 6.95 18.43 21.49
CA VAL A 254 5.52 18.35 21.80
C VAL A 254 4.62 18.66 20.59
N THR A 255 4.97 19.69 19.81
CA THR A 255 4.21 20.07 18.61
C THR A 255 4.24 18.97 17.55
N ALA A 256 5.41 18.41 17.26
CA ALA A 256 5.54 17.32 16.29
C ALA A 256 4.78 16.05 16.73
N ARG A 257 4.78 15.74 18.05
CA ARG A 257 3.94 14.65 18.60
C ARG A 257 2.46 14.90 18.36
N ALA A 258 1.97 16.10 18.71
CA ALA A 258 0.59 16.49 18.50
C ALA A 258 0.20 16.42 17.01
N ASP A 259 1.06 16.85 16.08
CA ASP A 259 0.83 16.79 14.65
C ASP A 259 0.67 15.35 14.14
N VAL A 260 1.51 14.41 14.61
CA VAL A 260 1.42 12.99 14.27
C VAL A 260 0.12 12.37 14.82
N GLU A 261 -0.25 12.68 16.06
CA GLU A 261 -1.49 12.20 16.68
C GLU A 261 -2.73 12.76 15.98
N LEU A 262 -2.77 14.06 15.69
CA LEU A 262 -3.86 14.70 14.92
C LEU A 262 -4.00 14.09 13.53
N SER A 263 -2.89 13.76 12.88
CA SER A 263 -2.90 13.08 11.58
C SER A 263 -3.61 11.73 11.65
N MET A 264 -3.34 10.91 12.66
CA MET A 264 -4.04 9.64 12.87
C MET A 264 -5.54 9.84 13.12
N MET A 265 -5.92 10.85 13.91
CA MET A 265 -7.33 11.15 14.17
C MET A 265 -8.06 11.57 12.89
N GLN A 266 -7.45 12.42 12.05
CA GLN A 266 -8.00 12.85 10.77
C GLN A 266 -8.19 11.67 9.80
N ILE A 267 -7.18 10.81 9.68
CA ILE A 267 -7.24 9.60 8.83
C ILE A 267 -8.37 8.68 9.30
N ARG A 268 -8.43 8.35 10.58
CA ARG A 268 -9.48 7.49 11.16
C ARG A 268 -10.87 8.03 10.90
N ARG A 269 -11.09 9.33 11.13
CA ARG A 269 -12.36 9.97 10.84
C ARG A 269 -12.75 9.83 9.37
N ASN A 270 -11.83 10.15 8.46
CA ASN A 270 -12.12 10.12 7.03
C ASN A 270 -12.41 8.70 6.53
N VAL A 271 -11.68 7.70 7.00
CA VAL A 271 -11.94 6.29 6.66
C VAL A 271 -13.27 5.82 7.23
N ALA A 272 -13.60 6.19 8.47
CA ALA A 272 -14.89 5.84 9.09
C ALA A 272 -16.07 6.48 8.33
N GLU A 273 -15.99 7.76 7.96
CA GLU A 273 -17.03 8.42 7.18
C GLU A 273 -17.22 7.80 5.80
N GLN A 274 -16.13 7.42 5.11
CA GLN A 274 -16.25 6.68 3.84
C GLN A 274 -16.87 5.30 4.04
N LEU A 275 -16.49 4.59 5.10
CA LEU A 275 -17.05 3.29 5.43
C LEU A 275 -18.56 3.39 5.72
N ASP A 276 -18.99 4.44 6.42
CA ASP A 276 -20.41 4.69 6.69
C ASP A 276 -21.18 5.04 5.41
N CYS A 277 -20.56 5.77 4.47
CA CYS A 277 -21.16 6.00 3.15
C CYS A 277 -21.43 4.68 2.43
N VAL A 278 -20.44 3.80 2.30
CA VAL A 278 -20.59 2.53 1.58
C VAL A 278 -21.48 1.54 2.32
N ARG A 279 -21.54 1.56 3.64
CA ARG A 279 -22.51 0.79 4.44
C ARG A 279 -23.95 1.26 4.17
N GLY A 280 -24.13 2.56 3.99
CA GLY A 280 -25.41 3.17 3.59
C GLY A 280 -25.70 3.12 2.09
N GLU A 281 -25.03 2.25 1.34
CA GLU A 281 -25.18 2.06 -0.11
C GLU A 281 -24.98 3.35 -0.93
N ARG A 282 -24.15 4.27 -0.43
CA ARG A 282 -23.77 5.51 -1.11
C ARG A 282 -22.28 5.51 -1.41
N TYR A 283 -21.88 6.05 -2.55
CA TYR A 283 -20.47 6.32 -2.81
C TYR A 283 -20.07 7.64 -2.13
N PRO A 284 -18.88 7.75 -1.53
CA PRO A 284 -18.38 9.00 -0.99
C PRO A 284 -18.36 10.10 -2.06
N ASP A 285 -18.82 11.29 -1.70
CA ASP A 285 -18.83 12.44 -2.61
C ASP A 285 -17.41 13.01 -2.83
N ALA A 286 -17.30 13.91 -3.80
CA ALA A 286 -16.02 14.51 -4.17
C ALA A 286 -15.39 15.29 -3.00
N GLU A 287 -16.19 15.93 -2.15
CA GLU A 287 -15.69 16.69 -1.00
C GLU A 287 -15.02 15.76 0.02
N LEU A 288 -15.67 14.64 0.38
CA LEU A 288 -15.09 13.65 1.29
C LEU A 288 -13.86 12.99 0.69
N MET A 289 -13.87 12.69 -0.61
CA MET A 289 -12.72 12.10 -1.32
C MET A 289 -11.51 13.06 -1.31
N LEU A 290 -11.72 14.32 -1.66
CA LEU A 290 -10.67 15.34 -1.67
C LEU A 290 -10.14 15.65 -0.27
N ARG A 291 -11.04 15.75 0.72
CA ARG A 291 -10.64 15.92 2.13
C ARG A 291 -9.78 14.75 2.59
N THR A 292 -10.19 13.52 2.29
CA THR A 292 -9.42 12.32 2.65
C THR A 292 -8.03 12.36 2.03
N ARG A 293 -7.94 12.71 0.76
CA ARG A 293 -6.68 12.75 0.04
C ARG A 293 -5.76 13.87 0.55
N ARG A 294 -6.31 15.06 0.81
CA ARG A 294 -5.61 16.18 1.45
C ARG A 294 -5.05 15.78 2.81
N ASP A 295 -5.90 15.25 3.69
CA ASP A 295 -5.49 14.91 5.04
C ASP A 295 -4.42 13.81 5.06
N GLN A 296 -4.49 12.89 4.11
CA GLN A 296 -3.50 11.82 3.92
C GLN A 296 -2.11 12.39 3.53
N VAL A 297 -2.02 13.27 2.51
CA VAL A 297 -0.71 13.83 2.12
C VAL A 297 -0.16 14.77 3.18
N MET A 298 -1.03 15.51 3.89
CA MET A 298 -0.61 16.35 5.01
C MET A 298 -0.12 15.51 6.19
N ALA A 299 -0.69 14.33 6.42
CA ALA A 299 -0.19 13.39 7.43
C ALA A 299 1.22 12.88 7.07
N ALA A 300 1.45 12.55 5.80
CA ALA A 300 2.78 12.15 5.31
C ALA A 300 3.82 13.28 5.47
N ASP A 301 3.45 14.52 5.12
CA ASP A 301 4.30 15.70 5.26
C ASP A 301 4.63 16.01 6.74
N ARG A 302 3.63 15.94 7.64
CA ARG A 302 3.86 16.14 9.09
C ARG A 302 4.76 15.06 9.68
N ALA A 303 4.59 13.81 9.26
CA ALA A 303 5.46 12.71 9.68
C ALA A 303 6.91 12.94 9.26
N LEU A 304 7.11 13.39 8.01
CA LEU A 304 8.44 13.74 7.50
C LEU A 304 9.08 14.84 8.33
N ARG A 305 8.36 15.96 8.53
CA ARG A 305 8.85 17.10 9.35
C ARG A 305 9.14 16.71 10.80
N ALA A 306 8.34 15.81 11.37
CA ALA A 306 8.58 15.32 12.73
C ALA A 306 9.93 14.57 12.82
N VAL A 307 10.28 13.79 11.79
CA VAL A 307 11.60 13.14 11.73
C VAL A 307 12.71 14.16 11.51
N GLU A 308 12.53 15.13 10.61
CA GLU A 308 13.50 16.18 10.33
C GLU A 308 13.82 16.99 11.60
N VAL A 309 12.81 17.44 12.35
CA VAL A 309 13.01 18.20 13.61
C VAL A 309 13.79 17.40 14.65
N VAL A 310 13.51 16.09 14.78
CA VAL A 310 14.25 15.22 15.70
C VAL A 310 15.71 15.07 15.27
N VAL A 311 15.94 14.88 13.98
CA VAL A 311 17.29 14.71 13.42
C VAL A 311 18.09 16.01 13.49
N ASP A 312 17.45 17.16 13.23
CA ASP A 312 18.10 18.47 13.33
C ASP A 312 18.54 18.78 14.77
N ASP A 313 17.76 18.37 15.77
CA ASP A 313 18.05 18.60 17.19
C ASP A 313 19.08 17.58 17.74
N ALA A 314 18.93 16.29 17.41
CA ALA A 314 19.82 15.24 17.92
C ALA A 314 21.14 15.14 17.14
N GLY A 315 21.17 15.59 15.89
CA GLY A 315 22.21 15.29 14.92
C GLY A 315 22.09 13.85 14.36
N ILE A 316 22.87 13.58 13.31
CA ILE A 316 23.08 12.21 12.80
C ILE A 316 24.43 11.74 13.34
N GLU A 317 24.41 11.14 14.52
CA GLU A 317 25.60 10.61 15.15
C GLU A 317 25.94 9.22 14.58
N PRO A 318 27.24 8.94 14.28
CA PRO A 318 27.65 7.61 13.75
C PRO A 318 27.30 6.45 14.70
N ASP A 319 27.20 6.74 16.00
CA ASP A 319 26.93 5.75 17.04
C ASP A 319 25.41 5.57 17.32
N GLU A 320 24.54 6.39 16.70
CA GLU A 320 23.08 6.26 16.76
C GLU A 320 22.45 5.93 15.41
N PRO A 321 22.63 4.71 14.88
CA PRO A 321 22.20 4.33 13.55
C PRO A 321 20.68 4.29 13.38
N LEU A 322 19.91 4.40 14.47
CA LEU A 322 18.44 4.37 14.44
C LEU A 322 17.87 5.60 13.74
N LEU A 323 18.25 6.80 14.16
CA LEU A 323 17.73 8.06 13.62
C LEU A 323 18.18 8.27 12.17
N GLU A 324 19.43 7.93 11.87
CA GLU A 324 19.99 7.98 10.52
C GLU A 324 19.21 7.04 9.58
N ARG A 325 18.92 5.80 9.98
CA ARG A 325 18.12 4.86 9.22
C ARG A 325 16.69 5.37 9.00
N ILE A 326 16.02 5.83 10.06
CA ILE A 326 14.66 6.39 9.97
C ILE A 326 14.64 7.57 9.01
N TRP A 327 15.62 8.46 9.08
CA TRP A 327 15.71 9.60 8.17
C TRP A 327 15.85 9.16 6.71
N ARG A 328 16.74 8.21 6.40
CA ARG A 328 16.88 7.66 5.04
C ARG A 328 15.59 6.99 4.55
N ASP A 329 14.92 6.26 5.42
CA ASP A 329 13.67 5.58 5.10
C ASP A 329 12.56 6.59 4.74
N VAL A 330 12.37 7.65 5.53
CA VAL A 330 11.35 8.66 5.24
C VAL A 330 11.70 9.52 4.02
N GLN A 331 12.99 9.83 3.77
CA GLN A 331 13.41 10.52 2.55
C GLN A 331 13.16 9.67 1.30
N THR A 332 13.27 8.36 1.40
CA THR A 332 12.92 7.45 0.30
C THR A 332 11.41 7.35 0.11
N ALA A 333 10.65 7.22 1.19
CA ALA A 333 9.18 7.13 1.15
C ALA A 333 8.49 8.37 0.59
N ARG A 334 9.03 9.58 0.87
CA ARG A 334 8.48 10.84 0.33
C ARG A 334 8.48 10.92 -1.20
N MET A 335 9.36 10.16 -1.86
CA MET A 335 9.45 10.12 -3.33
C MET A 335 8.34 9.28 -3.97
N HIS A 336 7.55 8.56 -3.18
CA HIS A 336 6.43 7.80 -3.69
C HIS A 336 5.29 8.72 -4.14
N VAL A 337 4.66 8.40 -5.27
CA VAL A 337 3.59 9.22 -5.88
C VAL A 337 2.44 9.52 -4.91
N ALA A 338 2.11 8.58 -4.00
CA ALA A 338 1.09 8.78 -2.98
C ALA A 338 1.40 9.93 -2.00
N SER A 339 2.67 10.35 -1.89
CA SER A 339 3.14 11.40 -0.98
C SER A 339 3.36 12.75 -1.68
N ASN A 340 2.89 12.92 -2.93
CA ASN A 340 3.06 14.17 -3.68
C ASN A 340 2.08 15.25 -3.18
N VAL A 341 2.54 16.05 -2.21
CA VAL A 341 1.76 17.11 -1.54
C VAL A 341 1.31 18.17 -2.53
N GLU A 342 2.21 18.64 -3.39
CA GLU A 342 1.93 19.74 -4.33
C GLU A 342 0.82 19.36 -5.32
N GLN A 343 0.91 18.19 -5.92
CA GLN A 343 -0.10 17.70 -6.85
C GLN A 343 -1.48 17.62 -6.18
N VAL A 344 -1.55 17.02 -4.99
CA VAL A 344 -2.83 16.84 -4.28
C VAL A 344 -3.42 18.18 -3.85
N LEU A 345 -2.61 19.06 -3.27
CA LEU A 345 -3.11 20.37 -2.83
C LEU A 345 -3.51 21.25 -4.00
N THR A 346 -2.88 21.11 -5.17
CA THR A 346 -3.31 21.78 -6.40
C THR A 346 -4.71 21.35 -6.82
N VAL A 347 -4.98 20.03 -6.81
CA VAL A 347 -6.32 19.48 -7.13
C VAL A 347 -7.36 19.98 -6.13
N VAL A 348 -7.07 19.91 -4.83
CA VAL A 348 -7.96 20.38 -3.77
C VAL A 348 -8.23 21.89 -3.90
N GLY A 349 -7.18 22.69 -4.14
CA GLY A 349 -7.28 24.14 -4.32
C GLY A 349 -8.15 24.51 -5.54
N ARG A 350 -7.98 23.85 -6.67
CA ARG A 350 -8.82 24.05 -7.87
C ARG A 350 -10.28 23.77 -7.57
N HIS A 351 -10.58 22.65 -6.93
CA HIS A 351 -11.96 22.30 -6.55
C HIS A 351 -12.56 23.34 -5.61
N SER A 352 -11.83 23.84 -4.62
CA SER A 352 -12.32 24.81 -3.63
C SER A 352 -12.75 26.16 -4.22
N VAL A 353 -12.24 26.49 -5.41
CA VAL A 353 -12.63 27.71 -6.17
C VAL A 353 -13.56 27.41 -7.35
N GLY A 354 -14.15 26.23 -7.38
CA GLY A 354 -15.16 25.83 -8.39
C GLY A 354 -14.60 25.47 -9.77
N ILE A 355 -13.27 25.23 -9.88
CA ILE A 355 -12.67 24.71 -11.11
C ILE A 355 -12.91 23.20 -11.17
N ALA A 356 -13.44 22.72 -12.30
CA ALA A 356 -13.65 21.30 -12.51
C ALA A 356 -12.32 20.52 -12.38
N VAL A 357 -12.38 19.37 -11.73
CA VAL A 357 -11.27 18.48 -11.52
C VAL A 357 -11.63 17.14 -12.12
N ASP A 358 -10.98 16.81 -13.23
CA ASP A 358 -11.22 15.54 -13.93
C ASP A 358 -10.49 14.35 -13.28
N ASP A 359 -9.46 14.62 -12.46
CA ASP A 359 -8.64 13.63 -11.77
C ASP A 359 -8.77 13.78 -10.24
N LEU A 360 -9.78 13.14 -9.64
CA LEU A 360 -9.92 13.05 -8.17
C LEU A 360 -9.03 11.98 -7.54
N ILE A 361 -8.27 11.23 -8.33
CA ILE A 361 -7.77 9.91 -7.92
C ILE A 361 -6.35 9.95 -7.39
N TRP A 362 -5.47 10.80 -7.90
CA TRP A 362 -4.03 10.69 -7.60
C TRP A 362 -3.39 12.00 -7.21
#